data_83694262dfb9a67b5066511dad93b47e
#
_entry.id   83694262dfb9a67b5066511dad93b47e
#
_cell.length_a   1.000
_cell.length_b   1.000
_cell.length_c   1.000
_cell.angle_alpha   90.00
_cell.angle_beta   90.00
_cell.angle_gamma   90.00
#
_symmetry.space_group_name_H-M   'P 1'
#
loop_
_entity.id
_entity.type
_entity.pdbx_description
1 polymer ?
#
loop_
_entity_poly.entity_id
_entity_poly.type
_entity_poly.pdbx_seq_one_letter_code
_entity_poly.pdbx_strand_id
1 'polypeptide(L)'
;MTILFYCNWNNKDEWLKKIKKKFKNEKIFTLKDKPDFSKIKIAIIWNLPDEVYQKLNNLKLLFSLGAGVDHILHLPSYNQVPIIRLKDEFMAERMSNHVLSQILQYQLNLKNHMKNQLNRKWMGEDSKTFQETSLNSNLTIGILGCGYLGTYLGKTLKKLGYNVIGFKNSKPAKKFQFQIFYQKKY
;
A
#
# COMPACT_ATOMS: atom_id res chain seq x y z
N MET A 1 10.24 -24.90 -15.72
CA MET A 1 10.90 -24.23 -14.58
C MET A 1 10.20 -24.64 -13.29
N THR A 2 10.91 -24.68 -12.14
CA THR A 2 10.30 -25.14 -10.88
C THR A 2 10.06 -23.94 -9.96
N ILE A 3 8.83 -23.74 -9.57
CA ILE A 3 8.36 -22.58 -8.82
C ILE A 3 7.78 -23.04 -7.48
N LEU A 4 8.18 -22.40 -6.37
CA LEU A 4 7.51 -22.52 -5.09
C LEU A 4 6.46 -21.43 -4.97
N PHE A 5 5.25 -21.78 -4.60
CA PHE A 5 4.22 -20.83 -4.19
C PHE A 5 3.97 -20.95 -2.69
N TYR A 6 4.07 -19.84 -1.98
CA TYR A 6 3.71 -19.75 -0.58
C TYR A 6 2.97 -18.46 -0.26
N CYS A 7 1.85 -18.60 0.39
CA CYS A 7 1.07 -17.46 0.87
C CYS A 7 0.28 -17.87 2.12
N ASN A 8 0.23 -17.01 3.13
CA ASN A 8 -0.52 -17.23 4.36
C ASN A 8 -1.89 -16.52 4.39
N TRP A 9 -2.35 -15.95 3.26
CA TRP A 9 -3.69 -15.35 3.16
C TRP A 9 -4.79 -16.39 3.10
N ASN A 10 -5.99 -16.03 3.57
CA ASN A 10 -7.15 -16.92 3.54
C ASN A 10 -7.55 -17.34 2.12
N ASN A 11 -7.36 -16.46 1.13
CA ASN A 11 -7.68 -16.72 -0.28
C ASN A 11 -6.49 -17.24 -1.11
N LYS A 12 -5.48 -17.84 -0.47
CA LYS A 12 -4.26 -18.36 -1.14
C LYS A 12 -4.54 -19.36 -2.25
N ASP A 13 -5.58 -20.18 -2.11
CA ASP A 13 -5.93 -21.21 -3.10
C ASP A 13 -6.47 -20.59 -4.40
N GLU A 14 -7.18 -19.47 -4.34
CA GLU A 14 -7.59 -18.71 -5.52
C GLU A 14 -6.37 -18.11 -6.24
N TRP A 15 -5.41 -17.58 -5.48
CA TRP A 15 -4.16 -17.08 -6.03
C TRP A 15 -3.38 -18.19 -6.73
N LEU A 16 -3.23 -19.35 -6.07
CA LEU A 16 -2.56 -20.52 -6.65
C LEU A 16 -3.23 -20.95 -7.95
N LYS A 17 -4.57 -21.01 -7.98
CA LYS A 17 -5.34 -21.36 -9.20
C LYS A 17 -5.08 -20.38 -10.34
N LYS A 18 -5.10 -19.06 -10.05
CA LYS A 18 -4.82 -18.02 -11.06
C LYS A 18 -3.39 -18.11 -11.58
N ILE A 19 -2.41 -18.34 -10.71
CA ILE A 19 -1.00 -18.48 -11.08
C ILE A 19 -0.81 -19.73 -11.94
N LYS A 20 -1.33 -20.89 -11.54
CA LYS A 20 -1.27 -22.13 -12.34
C LYS A 20 -1.90 -21.95 -13.72
N LYS A 21 -3.00 -21.20 -13.84
CA LYS A 21 -3.64 -20.90 -15.12
C LYS A 21 -2.74 -20.07 -16.04
N LYS A 22 -1.93 -19.16 -15.50
CA LYS A 22 -0.99 -18.32 -16.26
C LYS A 22 0.29 -19.06 -16.63
N PHE A 23 0.81 -19.90 -15.77
CA PHE A 23 2.07 -20.62 -15.94
C PHE A 23 1.82 -22.10 -16.25
N LYS A 24 1.05 -22.38 -17.34
CA LYS A 24 0.59 -23.73 -17.68
C LYS A 24 1.73 -24.76 -17.88
N ASN A 25 2.89 -24.31 -18.35
CA ASN A 25 4.04 -25.16 -18.67
C ASN A 25 5.06 -25.28 -17.52
N GLU A 26 4.76 -24.68 -16.37
CA GLU A 26 5.67 -24.64 -15.23
C GLU A 26 5.19 -25.54 -14.10
N LYS A 27 6.13 -26.17 -13.41
CA LYS A 27 5.82 -26.98 -12.23
C LYS A 27 5.75 -26.04 -11.00
N ILE A 28 4.54 -25.85 -10.48
CA ILE A 28 4.29 -25.01 -9.32
C ILE A 28 3.94 -25.88 -8.12
N PHE A 29 4.78 -25.82 -7.10
CA PHE A 29 4.65 -26.57 -5.85
C PHE A 29 4.24 -25.64 -4.71
N THR A 30 3.54 -26.20 -3.76
CA THR A 30 3.29 -25.64 -2.42
C THR A 30 4.09 -26.42 -1.37
N LEU A 31 4.12 -25.98 -0.13
CA LEU A 31 4.75 -26.76 0.95
C LEU A 31 4.06 -28.10 1.21
N LYS A 32 2.76 -28.21 0.90
CA LYS A 32 1.99 -29.45 1.01
C LYS A 32 2.49 -30.56 0.08
N ASP A 33 3.02 -30.17 -1.06
CA ASP A 33 3.56 -31.08 -2.08
C ASP A 33 4.92 -31.66 -1.71
N LYS A 34 5.53 -31.22 -0.59
CA LYS A 34 6.87 -31.63 -0.12
C LYS A 34 7.93 -31.59 -1.25
N PRO A 35 8.11 -30.44 -1.92
CA PRO A 35 8.98 -30.36 -3.08
C PRO A 35 10.46 -30.60 -2.71
N ASP A 36 11.23 -31.03 -3.67
CA ASP A 36 12.69 -30.97 -3.59
C ASP A 36 13.14 -29.50 -3.68
N PHE A 37 13.44 -28.90 -2.53
CA PHE A 37 13.80 -27.48 -2.42
C PHE A 37 15.06 -27.12 -3.23
N SER A 38 15.96 -28.06 -3.46
CA SER A 38 17.17 -27.84 -4.26
C SER A 38 16.85 -27.54 -5.75
N LYS A 39 15.69 -27.96 -6.23
CA LYS A 39 15.25 -27.73 -7.61
C LYS A 39 14.45 -26.44 -7.78
N ILE A 40 14.07 -25.75 -6.70
CA ILE A 40 13.32 -24.50 -6.76
C ILE A 40 14.24 -23.37 -7.22
N LYS A 41 13.88 -22.73 -8.33
CA LYS A 41 14.60 -21.58 -8.90
C LYS A 41 13.88 -20.25 -8.72
N ILE A 42 12.56 -20.30 -8.58
CA ILE A 42 11.73 -19.11 -8.35
C ILE A 42 10.79 -19.39 -7.17
N ALA A 43 10.58 -18.38 -6.33
CA ALA A 43 9.56 -18.43 -5.31
C ALA A 43 8.62 -17.22 -5.41
N ILE A 44 7.31 -17.51 -5.48
CA ILE A 44 6.24 -16.52 -5.42
C ILE A 44 5.68 -16.57 -4.00
N ILE A 45 5.92 -15.52 -3.21
CA ILE A 45 5.76 -15.62 -1.76
C ILE A 45 5.07 -14.42 -1.13
N TRP A 46 4.42 -14.70 0.01
CA TRP A 46 4.03 -13.73 1.01
C TRP A 46 4.24 -14.31 2.40
N ASN A 47 5.07 -13.65 3.23
CA ASN A 47 5.45 -14.07 4.59
C ASN A 47 5.96 -15.53 4.66
N LEU A 48 6.92 -15.88 3.81
CA LEU A 48 7.58 -17.18 3.84
C LEU A 48 8.37 -17.33 5.16
N PRO A 49 8.23 -18.46 5.91
CA PRO A 49 9.06 -18.74 7.07
C PRO A 49 10.54 -18.86 6.71
N ASP A 50 11.43 -18.38 7.59
CA ASP A 50 12.88 -18.40 7.35
C ASP A 50 13.43 -19.82 7.23
N GLU A 51 12.89 -20.77 8.00
CA GLU A 51 13.30 -22.20 7.95
C GLU A 51 13.00 -22.84 6.58
N VAL A 52 12.04 -22.29 5.84
CA VAL A 52 11.75 -22.72 4.47
C VAL A 52 12.67 -22.00 3.50
N TYR A 53 12.91 -20.70 3.71
CA TYR A 53 13.80 -19.91 2.88
C TYR A 53 15.21 -20.49 2.86
N GLN A 54 15.75 -20.90 4.02
CA GLN A 54 17.07 -21.53 4.16
C GLN A 54 17.27 -22.78 3.29
N LYS A 55 16.19 -23.51 2.96
CA LYS A 55 16.24 -24.70 2.11
C LYS A 55 16.31 -24.39 0.61
N LEU A 56 16.11 -23.13 0.20
CA LEU A 56 16.05 -22.69 -1.20
C LEU A 56 17.44 -22.33 -1.74
N ASN A 57 18.40 -23.23 -1.67
CA ASN A 57 19.81 -22.96 -1.98
C ASN A 57 20.08 -22.56 -3.45
N ASN A 58 19.18 -22.90 -4.38
CA ASN A 58 19.31 -22.60 -5.81
C ASN A 58 18.34 -21.53 -6.31
N LEU A 59 17.78 -20.75 -5.37
CA LEU A 59 16.85 -19.69 -5.69
C LEU A 59 17.52 -18.57 -6.50
N LYS A 60 16.89 -18.19 -7.62
CA LYS A 60 17.40 -17.14 -8.52
C LYS A 60 16.52 -15.90 -8.52
N LEU A 61 15.26 -16.03 -8.10
CA LEU A 61 14.30 -14.95 -8.14
C LEU A 61 13.21 -15.12 -7.09
N LEU A 62 12.92 -14.06 -6.39
CA LEU A 62 11.77 -13.90 -5.50
C LEU A 62 10.71 -13.02 -6.14
N PHE A 63 9.47 -13.42 -6.05
CA PHE A 63 8.34 -12.60 -6.42
C PHE A 63 7.48 -12.35 -5.19
N SER A 64 7.42 -11.09 -4.74
CA SER A 64 6.52 -10.70 -3.66
C SER A 64 5.09 -10.55 -4.18
N LEU A 65 4.12 -11.20 -3.52
CA LEU A 65 2.69 -11.02 -3.80
C LEU A 65 2.14 -9.67 -3.34
N GLY A 66 2.94 -8.89 -2.63
CA GLY A 66 2.60 -7.54 -2.20
C GLY A 66 3.48 -6.48 -2.85
N ALA A 67 3.07 -5.22 -2.72
CA ALA A 67 3.86 -4.08 -3.14
C ALA A 67 5.05 -3.81 -2.19
N GLY A 68 4.91 -4.14 -0.89
CA GLY A 68 5.99 -4.14 0.09
C GLY A 68 6.84 -5.39 -0.01
N VAL A 69 8.10 -5.29 0.39
CA VAL A 69 9.08 -6.39 0.39
C VAL A 69 9.73 -6.59 1.75
N ASP A 70 9.27 -5.89 2.77
CA ASP A 70 9.82 -5.92 4.12
C ASP A 70 9.81 -7.33 4.70
N HIS A 71 8.76 -8.10 4.43
CA HIS A 71 8.64 -9.51 4.83
C HIS A 71 9.71 -10.44 4.20
N ILE A 72 10.43 -9.98 3.19
CA ILE A 72 11.56 -10.68 2.58
C ILE A 72 12.87 -10.12 3.13
N LEU A 73 13.00 -8.79 3.16
CA LEU A 73 14.22 -8.12 3.60
C LEU A 73 14.55 -8.38 5.07
N HIS A 74 13.53 -8.68 5.89
CA HIS A 74 13.69 -8.98 7.32
C HIS A 74 13.92 -10.47 7.60
N LEU A 75 13.97 -11.36 6.58
CA LEU A 75 14.36 -12.74 6.78
C LEU A 75 15.84 -12.79 7.20
N PRO A 76 16.20 -13.42 8.33
CA PRO A 76 17.57 -13.52 8.79
C PRO A 76 18.51 -14.15 7.75
N SER A 77 17.99 -15.10 6.96
CA SER A 77 18.75 -15.85 5.95
C SER A 77 18.71 -15.22 4.56
N TYR A 78 18.10 -14.03 4.39
CA TYR A 78 18.01 -13.40 3.07
C TYR A 78 19.39 -13.07 2.49
N ASN A 79 19.71 -13.65 1.35
CA ASN A 79 21.01 -13.62 0.69
C ASN A 79 21.04 -12.76 -0.59
N GLN A 80 20.25 -11.71 -0.64
CA GLN A 80 20.21 -10.74 -1.74
C GLN A 80 19.74 -11.29 -3.09
N VAL A 81 19.00 -12.39 -3.11
CA VAL A 81 18.33 -12.86 -4.32
C VAL A 81 17.42 -11.74 -4.88
N PRO A 82 17.47 -11.46 -6.21
CA PRO A 82 16.65 -10.42 -6.82
C PRO A 82 15.17 -10.57 -6.49
N ILE A 83 14.52 -9.44 -6.15
CA ILE A 83 13.11 -9.40 -5.78
C ILE A 83 12.33 -8.62 -6.84
N ILE A 84 11.31 -9.24 -7.41
CA ILE A 84 10.24 -8.56 -8.14
C ILE A 84 9.05 -8.41 -7.21
N ARG A 85 8.46 -7.24 -7.16
CA ARG A 85 7.28 -6.95 -6.35
C ARG A 85 6.05 -6.67 -7.18
N LEU A 86 4.88 -6.93 -6.61
CA LEU A 86 3.63 -6.57 -7.24
C LEU A 86 3.54 -5.04 -7.37
N LYS A 87 3.18 -4.58 -8.56
CA LYS A 87 2.79 -3.19 -8.81
C LYS A 87 1.27 -3.14 -8.97
N ASP A 88 0.58 -2.67 -7.95
CA ASP A 88 -0.87 -2.46 -8.00
C ASP A 88 -1.16 -1.06 -8.56
N GLU A 89 -1.67 -1.00 -9.78
CA GLU A 89 -1.96 0.25 -10.50
C GLU A 89 -3.09 1.05 -9.83
N PHE A 90 -4.02 0.38 -9.15
CA PHE A 90 -5.17 1.01 -8.50
C PHE A 90 -4.94 1.35 -7.02
N MET A 91 -3.80 0.98 -6.46
CA MET A 91 -3.49 1.25 -5.05
C MET A 91 -3.52 2.75 -4.73
N ALA A 92 -2.94 3.57 -5.60
CA ALA A 92 -2.88 5.01 -5.37
C ALA A 92 -4.25 5.66 -5.33
N GLU A 93 -5.16 5.23 -6.19
CA GLU A 93 -6.55 5.69 -6.21
C GLU A 93 -7.29 5.28 -4.93
N ARG A 94 -7.25 3.99 -4.58
CA ARG A 94 -7.91 3.47 -3.37
C ARG A 94 -7.40 4.15 -2.10
N MET A 95 -6.08 4.32 -1.98
CA MET A 95 -5.48 5.04 -0.85
C MET A 95 -5.88 6.50 -0.81
N SER A 96 -5.94 7.17 -1.96
CA SER A 96 -6.37 8.57 -2.03
C SER A 96 -7.84 8.74 -1.65
N ASN A 97 -8.72 7.83 -2.08
CA ASN A 97 -10.13 7.84 -1.69
C ASN A 97 -10.29 7.63 -0.18
N HIS A 98 -9.51 6.71 0.40
CA HIS A 98 -9.51 6.49 1.85
C HIS A 98 -9.08 7.75 2.60
N VAL A 99 -7.97 8.38 2.22
CA VAL A 99 -7.48 9.61 2.88
C VAL A 99 -8.48 10.75 2.70
N LEU A 100 -9.03 10.93 1.50
CA LEU A 100 -10.03 11.95 1.22
C LEU A 100 -11.27 11.76 2.09
N SER A 101 -11.73 10.54 2.28
CA SER A 101 -12.87 10.26 3.17
C SER A 101 -12.61 10.71 4.61
N GLN A 102 -11.37 10.55 5.11
CA GLN A 102 -11.01 11.02 6.46
C GLN A 102 -10.92 12.55 6.53
N ILE A 103 -10.39 13.20 5.50
CA ILE A 103 -10.34 14.66 5.41
C ILE A 103 -11.78 15.23 5.44
N LEU A 104 -12.67 14.69 4.60
CA LEU A 104 -14.06 15.11 4.53
C LEU A 104 -14.83 14.81 5.83
N GLN A 105 -14.57 13.66 6.46
CA GLN A 105 -15.16 13.34 7.76
C GLN A 105 -14.81 14.38 8.83
N TYR A 106 -13.55 14.82 8.86
CA TYR A 106 -13.10 15.88 9.77
C TYR A 106 -13.70 17.24 9.38
N GLN A 107 -13.54 17.65 8.12
CA GLN A 107 -13.96 18.96 7.61
C GLN A 107 -15.46 19.19 7.78
N LEU A 108 -16.28 18.17 7.49
CA LEU A 108 -17.73 18.24 7.56
C LEU A 108 -18.31 17.81 8.91
N ASN A 109 -17.45 17.55 9.90
CA ASN A 109 -17.87 17.10 11.24
C ASN A 109 -18.83 15.89 11.24
N LEU A 110 -18.67 14.99 10.24
CA LEU A 110 -19.62 13.89 10.00
C LEU A 110 -19.79 12.97 11.21
N LYS A 111 -18.74 12.77 12.02
CA LYS A 111 -18.82 11.94 13.22
C LYS A 111 -19.85 12.46 14.23
N ASN A 112 -19.91 13.77 14.43
CA ASN A 112 -20.90 14.39 15.33
C ASN A 112 -22.29 14.37 14.72
N HIS A 113 -22.42 14.59 13.40
CA HIS A 113 -23.71 14.48 12.71
C HIS A 113 -24.28 13.05 12.84
N MET A 114 -23.47 12.01 12.63
CA MET A 114 -23.88 10.61 12.82
C MET A 114 -24.34 10.34 14.27
N LYS A 115 -23.58 10.84 15.27
CA LYS A 115 -23.97 10.71 16.68
C LYS A 115 -25.30 11.40 16.98
N ASN A 116 -25.50 12.58 16.43
CA ASN A 116 -26.75 13.35 16.62
C ASN A 116 -27.91 12.65 15.95
N GLN A 117 -27.72 12.10 14.74
CA GLN A 117 -28.74 11.32 14.05
C GLN A 117 -29.19 10.10 14.87
N LEU A 118 -28.25 9.34 15.42
CA LEU A 118 -28.56 8.20 16.29
C LEU A 118 -29.35 8.61 17.54
N ASN A 119 -29.05 9.78 18.08
CA ASN A 119 -29.73 10.35 19.25
C ASN A 119 -31.00 11.15 18.90
N ARG A 120 -31.42 11.18 17.62
CA ARG A 120 -32.55 11.96 17.11
C ARG A 120 -32.47 13.45 17.49
N LYS A 121 -31.25 14.01 17.50
CA LYS A 121 -30.97 15.41 17.80
C LYS A 121 -30.64 16.17 16.54
N TRP A 122 -31.42 17.22 16.27
CA TRP A 122 -31.12 18.19 15.23
C TRP A 122 -30.13 19.23 15.78
N MET A 123 -29.04 19.51 15.05
CA MET A 123 -28.13 20.62 15.35
C MET A 123 -28.55 21.79 14.48
N GLY A 124 -29.25 22.75 15.07
CA GLY A 124 -29.53 24.04 14.42
C GLY A 124 -28.31 24.97 14.50
N GLU A 125 -28.35 26.07 13.77
CA GLU A 125 -27.31 27.11 13.74
C GLU A 125 -27.01 27.70 15.13
N ASP A 126 -28.02 27.74 16.02
CA ASP A 126 -27.88 28.22 17.41
C ASP A 126 -27.25 27.23 18.39
N SER A 127 -26.89 26.03 17.90
CA SER A 127 -26.25 25.01 18.73
C SER A 127 -24.83 25.41 19.07
N LYS A 128 -24.45 25.37 20.36
CA LYS A 128 -23.05 25.56 20.81
C LYS A 128 -22.06 24.57 20.18
N THR A 129 -22.55 23.51 19.53
CA THR A 129 -21.78 22.48 18.84
C THR A 129 -21.80 22.66 17.33
N PHE A 130 -22.48 23.68 16.81
CA PHE A 130 -22.44 24.01 15.38
C PHE A 130 -21.04 24.51 15.04
N GLN A 131 -20.41 23.84 14.09
CA GLN A 131 -19.13 24.24 13.55
C GLN A 131 -19.31 24.53 12.06
N GLU A 132 -19.06 25.77 11.67
CA GLU A 132 -19.04 26.15 10.28
C GLU A 132 -18.04 25.31 9.50
N THR A 133 -18.47 24.77 8.36
CA THR A 133 -17.59 23.94 7.52
C THR A 133 -16.65 24.84 6.72
N SER A 134 -15.35 24.56 6.82
CA SER A 134 -14.35 25.30 6.05
C SER A 134 -14.39 24.92 4.58
N LEU A 135 -14.18 25.91 3.70
CA LEU A 135 -13.96 25.65 2.27
C LEU A 135 -12.65 24.89 2.06
N ASN A 136 -12.56 24.11 1.00
CA ASN A 136 -11.34 23.36 0.65
C ASN A 136 -10.13 24.29 0.53
N SER A 137 -10.30 25.49 -0.04
CA SER A 137 -9.26 26.49 -0.20
C SER A 137 -8.72 27.07 1.11
N ASN A 138 -9.46 26.96 2.20
CA ASN A 138 -9.05 27.41 3.53
C ASN A 138 -8.26 26.34 4.30
N LEU A 139 -8.22 25.13 3.79
CA LEU A 139 -7.53 24.00 4.43
C LEU A 139 -6.19 23.70 3.75
N THR A 140 -5.15 23.57 4.55
CA THR A 140 -3.83 23.14 4.08
C THR A 140 -3.56 21.71 4.52
N ILE A 141 -3.36 20.82 3.56
CA ILE A 141 -3.08 19.41 3.78
C ILE A 141 -1.59 19.14 3.62
N GLY A 142 -0.94 18.69 4.69
CA GLY A 142 0.46 18.28 4.71
C GLY A 142 0.61 16.80 4.36
N ILE A 143 1.49 16.46 3.39
CA ILE A 143 1.77 15.08 2.98
C ILE A 143 3.21 14.71 3.35
N LEU A 144 3.38 13.80 4.30
CA LEU A 144 4.67 13.24 4.66
C LEU A 144 4.94 12.00 3.80
N GLY A 145 5.91 12.12 2.86
CA GLY A 145 6.25 11.06 1.93
C GLY A 145 5.64 11.25 0.53
N CYS A 146 6.20 12.18 -0.24
CA CYS A 146 5.78 12.44 -1.63
C CYS A 146 6.46 11.49 -2.64
N GLY A 147 6.29 10.18 -2.42
CA GLY A 147 6.56 9.11 -3.40
C GLY A 147 5.39 8.96 -4.38
N TYR A 148 5.19 7.74 -4.90
CA TYR A 148 4.10 7.44 -5.84
C TYR A 148 2.72 7.74 -5.25
N LEU A 149 2.39 7.19 -4.07
CA LEU A 149 1.09 7.36 -3.41
C LEU A 149 0.85 8.81 -2.99
N GLY A 150 1.81 9.43 -2.26
CA GLY A 150 1.66 10.80 -1.78
C GLY A 150 1.58 11.82 -2.91
N THR A 151 2.27 11.58 -4.03
CA THR A 151 2.17 12.46 -5.22
C THR A 151 0.79 12.35 -5.87
N TYR A 152 0.25 11.13 -5.96
CA TYR A 152 -1.10 10.92 -6.50
C TYR A 152 -2.15 11.61 -5.63
N LEU A 153 -2.11 11.38 -4.31
CA LEU A 153 -2.98 12.04 -3.33
C LEU A 153 -2.90 13.56 -3.45
N GLY A 154 -1.69 14.12 -3.46
CA GLY A 154 -1.50 15.58 -3.55
C GLY A 154 -2.10 16.18 -4.80
N LYS A 155 -1.99 15.52 -5.95
CA LYS A 155 -2.63 15.94 -7.20
C LYS A 155 -4.17 15.89 -7.10
N THR A 156 -4.71 14.83 -6.47
CA THR A 156 -6.15 14.68 -6.26
C THR A 156 -6.68 15.80 -5.37
N LEU A 157 -6.02 16.08 -4.26
CA LEU A 157 -6.41 17.15 -3.34
C LEU A 157 -6.32 18.54 -3.99
N LYS A 158 -5.29 18.81 -4.80
CA LYS A 158 -5.18 20.07 -5.55
C LYS A 158 -6.33 20.26 -6.53
N LYS A 159 -6.76 19.20 -7.23
CA LYS A 159 -7.92 19.25 -8.13
C LYS A 159 -9.22 19.56 -7.39
N LEU A 160 -9.31 19.17 -6.13
CA LEU A 160 -10.47 19.46 -5.26
C LEU A 160 -10.39 20.84 -4.59
N GLY A 161 -9.35 21.64 -4.87
CA GLY A 161 -9.20 23.00 -4.37
C GLY A 161 -8.50 23.13 -3.02
N TYR A 162 -7.95 22.05 -2.44
CA TYR A 162 -7.18 22.13 -1.19
C TYR A 162 -5.81 22.78 -1.40
N ASN A 163 -5.32 23.48 -0.38
CA ASN A 163 -3.91 23.86 -0.31
C ASN A 163 -3.12 22.60 0.08
N VAL A 164 -2.07 22.30 -0.70
CA VAL A 164 -1.26 21.09 -0.46
C VAL A 164 0.21 21.49 -0.34
N ILE A 165 0.82 20.97 0.74
CA ILE A 165 2.27 21.00 0.94
C ILE A 165 2.77 19.58 1.14
N GLY A 166 3.98 19.29 0.70
CA GLY A 166 4.55 17.96 0.82
C GLY A 166 5.96 17.96 1.38
N PHE A 167 6.33 16.85 2.02
CA PHE A 167 7.70 16.59 2.44
C PHE A 167 8.25 15.33 1.81
N LYS A 168 9.55 15.34 1.49
CA LYS A 168 10.27 14.22 0.91
C LYS A 168 11.72 14.19 1.41
N ASN A 169 12.27 13.00 1.69
CA ASN A 169 13.66 12.88 2.17
C ASN A 169 14.72 13.25 1.10
N SER A 170 14.40 13.10 -0.18
CA SER A 170 15.34 13.39 -1.27
C SER A 170 14.87 14.53 -2.13
N LYS A 171 15.82 15.28 -2.72
CA LYS A 171 15.50 16.35 -3.69
C LYS A 171 14.59 15.80 -4.80
N PRO A 172 13.48 16.49 -5.14
CA PRO A 172 12.61 16.07 -6.22
C PRO A 172 13.33 16.06 -7.56
N ALA A 173 13.22 14.96 -8.31
CA ALA A 173 13.75 14.87 -9.68
C ALA A 173 12.84 15.55 -10.72
N LYS A 174 11.57 15.81 -10.37
CA LYS A 174 10.56 16.42 -11.25
C LYS A 174 9.80 17.50 -10.51
N LYS A 175 9.25 18.47 -11.27
CA LYS A 175 8.39 19.53 -10.72
C LYS A 175 7.06 18.92 -10.23
N PHE A 176 6.62 19.34 -9.05
CA PHE A 176 5.33 18.99 -8.47
C PHE A 176 4.29 20.08 -8.74
N GLN A 177 3.02 19.74 -8.68
CA GLN A 177 1.90 20.69 -8.80
C GLN A 177 1.59 21.42 -7.48
N PHE A 178 2.37 21.14 -6.43
CA PHE A 178 2.25 21.74 -5.10
C PHE A 178 3.64 21.88 -4.49
N GLN A 179 3.76 22.70 -3.45
CA GLN A 179 5.03 22.97 -2.80
C GLN A 179 5.58 21.70 -2.12
N ILE A 180 6.89 21.45 -2.36
CA ILE A 180 7.61 20.31 -1.75
C ILE A 180 8.79 20.84 -0.95
N PHE A 181 8.83 20.40 0.31
CA PHE A 181 10.00 20.52 1.16
C PHE A 181 10.80 19.21 1.11
N TYR A 182 12.11 19.30 1.24
CA TYR A 182 12.98 18.11 1.27
C TYR A 182 14.18 18.35 2.20
N GLN A 183 14.71 17.25 2.74
CA GLN A 183 15.88 17.31 3.60
C GLN A 183 17.11 17.61 2.74
N LYS A 184 17.78 18.73 3.03
CA LYS A 184 19.12 19.00 2.47
C LYS A 184 20.09 18.04 3.18
N LYS A 185 20.81 17.22 2.42
CA LYS A 185 22.02 16.55 2.94
C LYS A 185 23.10 17.62 3.02
N TYR A 186 23.54 17.93 4.22
CA TYR A 186 24.74 18.69 4.49
C TYR A 186 25.95 17.78 4.30
#